data_de3a3287c954345923e5651c4010813c
#
_entry.id   de3a3287c954345923e5651c4010813c
#
_cell.length_a   1.000
_cell.length_b   1.000
_cell.length_c   1.000
_cell.angle_alpha   90.00
_cell.angle_beta   90.00
_cell.angle_gamma   90.00
#
_symmetry.space_group_name_H-M   'P 1'
#
loop_
_entity.id
_entity.type
_entity.pdbx_description
1 polymer ?
#
loop_
_entity_poly.entity_id
_entity_poly.type
_entity_poly.pdbx_seq_one_letter_code
_entity_poly.pdbx_strand_id
1 'polypeptide(L)'
;MTTTFLRCAATLVAGAALSLPVLAQKPADATAKEASVKVDANLPAYAPTAGVSGSIKSVGSDTMNNTMTLWAEGFAKHYPNVKVEIEGKGSATAPAALIGGTSSFGPMSRPMKESEIDEFEKKFGYKPTGIAAGIDMLAVYVHKDNPIQSLTLQQVDAIFSKTRKGGADKEIVTWGDLGLTGEWANRPISLYGRNSASGTYGYFKEHALFKGDFKDSVKEQPGSSAVVQGVAGDVAGIGYSGIGYKTADVRAVPLAKDGKSKVIDATPENAYTGEYPLARQLLIYVNHKPGSAIDPLRREFLRYMMSKEGQLDVLKDGYYPLPSRMAKKQLEKVGL
;
A
#
# COMPACT_ATOMS: atom_id res chain seq x y z
N MET A 1 -0.82 96.03 6.48
CA MET A 1 0.06 94.92 6.79
C MET A 1 -0.70 94.02 7.75
N THR A 2 -1.53 93.15 7.28
CA THR A 2 -2.43 92.39 8.15
C THR A 2 -2.40 90.95 7.65
N THR A 3 -1.84 90.08 8.43
CA THR A 3 -1.71 88.64 8.13
C THR A 3 -2.91 87.90 8.68
N THR A 4 -3.66 87.30 7.83
CA THR A 4 -4.84 86.51 8.19
C THR A 4 -4.43 85.02 8.36
N PHE A 5 -4.68 84.44 9.50
CA PHE A 5 -4.51 83.02 9.80
C PHE A 5 -5.75 82.26 9.47
N LEU A 6 -5.63 81.31 8.58
CA LEU A 6 -6.67 80.34 8.23
C LEU A 6 -6.52 79.10 9.11
N ARG A 7 -7.50 78.80 9.96
CA ARG A 7 -7.56 77.58 10.76
C ARG A 7 -8.25 76.46 9.93
N CYS A 8 -7.52 75.39 9.62
CA CYS A 8 -8.12 74.15 9.15
C CYS A 8 -8.52 73.30 10.36
N ALA A 9 -9.80 72.97 10.45
CA ALA A 9 -10.34 72.00 11.40
C ALA A 9 -10.18 70.59 10.79
N ALA A 10 -9.45 69.72 11.48
CA ALA A 10 -9.35 68.30 11.14
C ALA A 10 -10.45 67.54 11.87
N THR A 11 -11.34 66.96 11.11
CA THR A 11 -12.41 66.08 11.60
C THR A 11 -11.83 64.66 11.77
N LEU A 12 -11.70 64.16 12.98
CA LEU A 12 -11.38 62.75 13.26
C LEU A 12 -12.65 61.94 13.04
N VAL A 13 -12.58 61.03 12.07
CA VAL A 13 -13.58 59.93 11.91
C VAL A 13 -13.05 58.72 12.70
N ALA A 14 -13.68 58.41 13.83
CA ALA A 14 -13.43 57.21 14.60
C ALA A 14 -14.11 56.03 13.89
N GLY A 15 -13.33 55.17 13.22
CA GLY A 15 -13.76 53.92 12.68
C GLY A 15 -13.83 52.83 13.79
N ALA A 16 -15.05 52.48 14.19
CA ALA A 16 -15.26 51.32 15.09
C ALA A 16 -15.05 50.03 14.29
N ALA A 17 -13.95 49.35 14.60
CA ALA A 17 -13.69 48.01 14.12
C ALA A 17 -14.60 47.03 14.88
N LEU A 18 -15.63 46.51 14.23
CA LEU A 18 -16.42 45.38 14.70
C LEU A 18 -15.58 44.11 14.60
N SER A 19 -15.00 43.67 15.70
CA SER A 19 -14.39 42.37 15.85
C SER A 19 -15.51 41.29 15.96
N LEU A 20 -15.72 40.55 14.88
CA LEU A 20 -16.54 39.35 14.93
C LEU A 20 -15.81 38.27 15.75
N PRO A 21 -16.47 37.57 16.67
CA PRO A 21 -15.84 36.45 17.39
C PRO A 21 -15.60 35.31 16.39
N VAL A 22 -14.34 34.95 16.21
CA VAL A 22 -13.96 33.68 15.57
C VAL A 22 -14.45 32.58 16.52
N LEU A 23 -15.54 31.93 16.14
CA LEU A 23 -15.96 30.68 16.75
C LEU A 23 -14.84 29.66 16.51
N ALA A 24 -14.06 29.39 17.54
CA ALA A 24 -13.14 28.25 17.57
C ALA A 24 -13.97 26.99 17.37
N GLN A 25 -13.93 26.40 16.19
CA GLN A 25 -14.46 25.07 15.94
C GLN A 25 -13.65 24.10 16.79
N LYS A 26 -14.33 23.50 17.77
CA LYS A 26 -13.83 22.37 18.54
C LYS A 26 -13.35 21.31 17.58
N PRO A 27 -12.14 20.71 17.75
CA PRO A 27 -11.71 19.58 16.93
C PRO A 27 -12.80 18.51 17.03
N ALA A 28 -13.28 18.06 15.88
CA ALA A 28 -14.17 16.90 15.83
C ALA A 28 -13.41 15.73 16.47
N ASP A 29 -14.04 15.17 17.48
CA ASP A 29 -13.55 14.00 18.22
C ASP A 29 -13.35 12.85 17.21
N ALA A 30 -12.10 12.64 16.78
CA ALA A 30 -11.72 11.58 15.85
C ALA A 30 -11.58 10.24 16.57
N THR A 31 -12.61 9.88 17.33
CA THR A 31 -12.88 8.49 17.68
C THR A 31 -13.87 7.90 16.68
N ALA A 32 -13.52 7.94 15.39
CA ALA A 32 -14.10 7.00 14.45
C ALA A 32 -13.64 5.62 14.92
N LYS A 33 -14.58 4.87 15.52
CA LYS A 33 -14.44 3.46 15.85
C LYS A 33 -13.96 2.79 14.55
N GLU A 34 -12.67 2.39 14.48
CA GLU A 34 -12.18 1.59 13.36
C GLU A 34 -13.13 0.40 13.27
N ALA A 35 -13.92 0.35 12.19
CA ALA A 35 -14.80 -0.78 11.95
C ALA A 35 -13.89 -2.01 11.84
N SER A 36 -13.98 -2.91 12.82
CA SER A 36 -13.13 -4.08 12.87
C SER A 36 -13.39 -4.90 11.60
N VAL A 37 -12.38 -5.00 10.73
CA VAL A 37 -12.42 -5.85 9.54
C VAL A 37 -12.74 -7.28 9.97
N LYS A 38 -13.68 -7.91 9.30
CA LYS A 38 -14.06 -9.29 9.56
C LYS A 38 -13.93 -10.12 8.28
N VAL A 39 -13.56 -11.36 8.46
CA VAL A 39 -13.63 -12.35 7.38
C VAL A 39 -15.10 -12.59 7.01
N ASP A 40 -15.39 -12.64 5.71
CA ASP A 40 -16.75 -12.89 5.20
C ASP A 40 -17.26 -14.24 5.71
N ALA A 41 -18.40 -14.23 6.40
CA ALA A 41 -19.01 -15.43 6.96
C ALA A 41 -19.41 -16.47 5.92
N ASN A 42 -19.61 -16.05 4.66
CA ASN A 42 -19.96 -16.91 3.54
C ASN A 42 -18.76 -17.62 2.90
N LEU A 43 -17.53 -17.34 3.35
CA LEU A 43 -16.37 -18.12 2.92
C LEU A 43 -16.49 -19.55 3.44
N PRO A 44 -16.22 -20.57 2.60
CA PRO A 44 -16.26 -21.96 3.05
C PRO A 44 -15.14 -22.21 4.05
N ALA A 45 -15.42 -23.00 5.08
CA ALA A 45 -14.38 -23.58 5.91
C ALA A 45 -13.50 -24.49 5.06
N TYR A 46 -12.20 -24.55 5.37
CA TYR A 46 -11.31 -25.45 4.64
C TYR A 46 -11.60 -26.91 4.98
N ALA A 47 -11.85 -27.71 3.96
CA ALA A 47 -12.05 -29.15 4.08
C ALA A 47 -10.90 -29.87 3.34
N PRO A 48 -9.96 -30.50 4.08
CA PRO A 48 -8.80 -31.16 3.49
C PRO A 48 -9.18 -32.42 2.73
N THR A 49 -8.49 -32.73 1.63
CA THR A 49 -8.60 -33.96 0.85
C THR A 49 -7.43 -34.90 1.16
N ALA A 50 -7.67 -36.21 1.17
CA ALA A 50 -6.61 -37.20 1.39
C ALA A 50 -5.63 -37.25 0.19
N GLY A 51 -4.42 -37.80 0.44
CA GLY A 51 -3.44 -38.10 -0.62
C GLY A 51 -2.63 -36.91 -1.10
N VAL A 52 -2.60 -35.80 -0.34
CA VAL A 52 -1.79 -34.61 -0.66
C VAL A 52 -0.44 -34.70 0.04
N SER A 53 0.63 -34.61 -0.73
CA SER A 53 2.01 -34.67 -0.25
C SER A 53 2.94 -33.95 -1.22
N GLY A 54 4.18 -33.67 -0.79
CA GLY A 54 5.22 -33.05 -1.59
C GLY A 54 5.73 -31.74 -1.00
N SER A 55 6.29 -30.89 -1.84
CA SER A 55 6.82 -29.60 -1.43
C SER A 55 6.29 -28.46 -2.29
N ILE A 56 6.04 -27.34 -1.65
CA ILE A 56 5.71 -26.05 -2.28
C ILE A 56 6.91 -25.14 -2.11
N LYS A 57 7.32 -24.48 -3.19
CA LYS A 57 8.25 -23.37 -3.12
C LYS A 57 7.55 -22.08 -3.58
N SER A 58 7.68 -21.03 -2.80
CA SER A 58 7.15 -19.69 -3.06
C SER A 58 8.30 -18.71 -3.14
N VAL A 59 8.42 -18.02 -4.27
CA VAL A 59 9.46 -17.00 -4.51
C VAL A 59 8.81 -15.72 -5.00
N GLY A 60 9.02 -14.61 -4.30
CA GLY A 60 8.44 -13.34 -4.75
C GLY A 60 8.42 -12.23 -3.70
N SER A 61 7.25 -11.64 -3.51
CA SER A 61 7.03 -10.41 -2.76
C SER A 61 7.38 -10.53 -1.27
N ASP A 62 8.28 -9.66 -0.81
CA ASP A 62 8.52 -9.44 0.62
C ASP A 62 7.25 -8.92 1.34
N THR A 63 6.47 -8.06 0.69
CA THR A 63 5.20 -7.55 1.21
C THR A 63 4.26 -8.69 1.67
N MET A 64 4.27 -9.82 0.96
CA MET A 64 3.42 -10.97 1.25
C MET A 64 4.12 -12.08 2.05
N ASN A 65 5.35 -11.84 2.50
CA ASN A 65 6.15 -12.89 3.13
C ASN A 65 5.48 -13.46 4.39
N ASN A 66 4.94 -12.57 5.25
CA ASN A 66 4.24 -13.00 6.47
C ASN A 66 2.93 -13.73 6.14
N THR A 67 2.14 -13.22 5.18
CA THR A 67 0.91 -13.91 4.74
C THR A 67 1.22 -15.30 4.23
N MET A 68 2.26 -15.45 3.39
CA MET A 68 2.69 -16.77 2.89
C MET A 68 3.12 -17.70 4.03
N THR A 69 3.79 -17.17 5.05
CA THR A 69 4.20 -17.93 6.24
C THR A 69 2.98 -18.40 7.05
N LEU A 70 2.02 -17.51 7.30
CA LEU A 70 0.78 -17.86 8.01
C LEU A 70 -0.01 -18.94 7.25
N TRP A 71 -0.11 -18.83 5.92
CA TRP A 71 -0.75 -19.87 5.10
C TRP A 71 0.00 -21.20 5.17
N ALA A 72 1.34 -21.17 5.14
CA ALA A 72 2.13 -22.38 5.26
C ALA A 72 1.92 -23.06 6.62
N GLU A 73 1.93 -22.29 7.71
CA GLU A 73 1.68 -22.78 9.07
C GLU A 73 0.26 -23.33 9.23
N GLY A 74 -0.74 -22.62 8.68
CA GLY A 74 -2.13 -23.05 8.72
C GLY A 74 -2.34 -24.32 7.89
N PHE A 75 -1.76 -24.40 6.71
CA PHE A 75 -1.84 -25.56 5.81
C PHE A 75 -1.14 -26.80 6.41
N ALA A 76 0.00 -26.61 7.09
CA ALA A 76 0.72 -27.70 7.73
C ALA A 76 -0.08 -28.42 8.83
N LYS A 77 -1.07 -27.77 9.43
CA LYS A 77 -2.00 -28.41 10.40
C LYS A 77 -2.85 -29.50 9.77
N HIS A 78 -3.12 -29.38 8.46
CA HIS A 78 -3.89 -30.34 7.68
C HIS A 78 -2.97 -31.33 6.94
N TYR A 79 -1.77 -30.91 6.57
CA TYR A 79 -0.81 -31.70 5.80
C TYR A 79 0.61 -31.61 6.41
N PRO A 80 0.84 -32.28 7.54
CA PRO A 80 2.10 -32.16 8.31
C PRO A 80 3.34 -32.64 7.53
N ASN A 81 3.14 -33.43 6.49
CA ASN A 81 4.23 -33.95 5.64
C ASN A 81 4.50 -33.08 4.40
N VAL A 82 3.74 -31.98 4.21
CA VAL A 82 4.00 -31.01 3.14
C VAL A 82 4.99 -30.00 3.60
N LYS A 83 6.06 -29.81 2.83
CA LYS A 83 7.08 -28.77 3.09
C LYS A 83 6.75 -27.52 2.27
N VAL A 84 6.71 -26.37 2.91
CA VAL A 84 6.56 -25.07 2.24
C VAL A 84 7.80 -24.22 2.48
N GLU A 85 8.49 -23.85 1.39
CA GLU A 85 9.66 -22.98 1.40
C GLU A 85 9.26 -21.60 0.86
N ILE A 86 9.65 -20.53 1.56
CA ILE A 86 9.25 -19.16 1.23
C ILE A 86 10.48 -18.27 1.09
N GLU A 87 10.59 -17.57 -0.05
CA GLU A 87 11.62 -16.59 -0.33
C GLU A 87 10.99 -15.24 -0.70
N GLY A 88 11.03 -14.28 0.22
CA GLY A 88 10.47 -12.93 0.05
C GLY A 88 11.51 -11.91 -0.43
N LYS A 89 12.10 -12.10 -1.62
CA LYS A 89 13.17 -11.22 -2.16
C LYS A 89 12.68 -10.07 -3.06
N GLY A 90 11.38 -9.94 -3.22
CA GLY A 90 10.74 -8.91 -4.04
C GLY A 90 9.98 -9.49 -5.23
N SER A 91 8.91 -8.80 -5.65
CA SER A 91 8.01 -9.27 -6.72
C SER A 91 8.73 -9.53 -8.04
N ALA A 92 9.84 -8.85 -8.33
CA ALA A 92 10.60 -9.05 -9.57
C ALA A 92 11.25 -10.44 -9.66
N THR A 93 11.38 -11.19 -8.56
CA THR A 93 11.95 -12.54 -8.58
C THR A 93 10.92 -13.61 -8.95
N ALA A 94 9.62 -13.33 -8.78
CA ALA A 94 8.54 -14.28 -9.03
C ALA A 94 8.46 -14.75 -10.50
N PRO A 95 8.47 -13.86 -11.52
CA PRO A 95 8.39 -14.28 -12.92
C PRO A 95 9.52 -15.23 -13.32
N ALA A 96 10.77 -14.88 -12.98
CA ALA A 96 11.93 -15.71 -13.31
C ALA A 96 11.85 -17.09 -12.62
N ALA A 97 11.43 -17.15 -11.37
CA ALA A 97 11.29 -18.40 -10.63
C ALA A 97 10.18 -19.30 -11.21
N LEU A 98 9.03 -18.73 -11.61
CA LEU A 98 7.95 -19.46 -12.27
C LEU A 98 8.37 -19.95 -13.66
N ILE A 99 9.03 -19.11 -14.45
CA ILE A 99 9.57 -19.44 -15.76
C ILE A 99 10.63 -20.54 -15.65
N GLY A 100 11.51 -20.45 -14.65
CA GLY A 100 12.54 -21.45 -14.38
C GLY A 100 12.03 -22.76 -13.81
N GLY A 101 10.75 -22.83 -13.41
CA GLY A 101 10.16 -23.99 -12.74
C GLY A 101 10.70 -24.24 -11.33
N THR A 102 11.38 -23.25 -10.75
CA THR A 102 11.96 -23.30 -9.40
C THR A 102 10.99 -22.83 -8.31
N SER A 103 9.80 -22.34 -8.68
CA SER A 103 8.75 -21.94 -7.76
C SER A 103 7.40 -22.46 -8.20
N SER A 104 6.59 -22.89 -7.24
CA SER A 104 5.19 -23.30 -7.43
C SER A 104 4.24 -22.10 -7.46
N PHE A 105 4.56 -21.07 -6.67
CA PHE A 105 3.78 -19.85 -6.50
C PHE A 105 4.69 -18.62 -6.55
N GLY A 106 4.22 -17.58 -7.22
CA GLY A 106 4.87 -16.29 -7.33
C GLY A 106 4.04 -15.18 -6.66
N PRO A 107 4.19 -14.94 -5.34
CA PRO A 107 3.51 -13.81 -4.70
C PRO A 107 4.05 -12.49 -5.22
N MET A 108 3.14 -11.56 -5.56
CA MET A 108 3.48 -10.25 -6.09
C MET A 108 2.58 -9.17 -5.50
N SER A 109 3.17 -8.03 -5.16
CA SER A 109 2.47 -6.83 -4.67
C SER A 109 2.31 -5.76 -5.76
N ARG A 110 2.40 -6.17 -7.00
CA ARG A 110 2.04 -5.48 -8.25
C ARG A 110 1.65 -6.52 -9.29
N PRO A 111 0.92 -6.15 -10.34
CA PRO A 111 0.78 -7.00 -11.52
C PRO A 111 2.15 -7.32 -12.16
N MET A 112 2.24 -8.47 -12.84
CA MET A 112 3.36 -8.72 -13.75
C MET A 112 3.40 -7.64 -14.82
N LYS A 113 4.60 -7.21 -15.20
CA LYS A 113 4.80 -6.32 -16.34
C LYS A 113 4.53 -7.07 -17.64
N GLU A 114 4.17 -6.37 -18.70
CA GLU A 114 3.97 -6.97 -20.03
C GLU A 114 5.19 -7.80 -20.44
N SER A 115 6.41 -7.29 -20.27
CA SER A 115 7.62 -8.04 -20.61
C SER A 115 7.79 -9.34 -19.80
N GLU A 116 7.37 -9.34 -18.53
CA GLU A 116 7.40 -10.55 -17.68
C GLU A 116 6.35 -11.59 -18.15
N ILE A 117 5.19 -11.12 -18.61
CA ILE A 117 4.13 -11.95 -19.19
C ILE A 117 4.57 -12.53 -20.53
N ASP A 118 5.17 -11.70 -21.40
CA ASP A 118 5.66 -12.11 -22.73
C ASP A 118 6.76 -13.19 -22.63
N GLU A 119 7.70 -13.03 -21.69
CA GLU A 119 8.74 -14.04 -21.42
C GLU A 119 8.11 -15.37 -20.95
N PHE A 120 7.11 -15.31 -20.08
CA PHE A 120 6.41 -16.49 -19.62
C PHE A 120 5.64 -17.15 -20.78
N GLU A 121 4.88 -16.37 -21.55
CA GLU A 121 4.09 -16.87 -22.70
C GLU A 121 4.99 -17.45 -23.80
N LYS A 122 6.13 -16.84 -24.07
CA LYS A 122 7.13 -17.37 -25.01
C LYS A 122 7.61 -18.77 -24.60
N LYS A 123 7.76 -19.04 -23.31
CA LYS A 123 8.22 -20.35 -22.82
C LYS A 123 7.12 -21.40 -22.82
N PHE A 124 5.91 -21.05 -22.40
CA PHE A 124 4.86 -22.02 -22.11
C PHE A 124 3.74 -22.06 -23.14
N GLY A 125 3.63 -21.05 -24.04
CA GLY A 125 2.57 -20.93 -25.03
C GLY A 125 1.24 -20.44 -24.46
N TYR A 126 1.20 -19.98 -23.22
CA TYR A 126 0.04 -19.38 -22.54
C TYR A 126 0.50 -18.41 -21.45
N LYS A 127 -0.38 -17.48 -21.06
CA LYS A 127 -0.09 -16.47 -20.03
C LYS A 127 -0.13 -17.05 -18.62
N PRO A 128 0.65 -16.50 -17.66
CA PRO A 128 0.58 -16.91 -16.27
C PRO A 128 -0.78 -16.51 -15.66
N THR A 129 -1.31 -17.32 -14.74
CA THR A 129 -2.57 -17.02 -14.07
C THR A 129 -2.30 -16.23 -12.79
N GLY A 130 -2.81 -14.98 -12.72
CA GLY A 130 -2.76 -14.14 -11.53
C GLY A 130 -4.03 -14.29 -10.69
N ILE A 131 -3.86 -14.67 -9.44
CA ILE A 131 -4.93 -14.91 -8.46
C ILE A 131 -4.83 -13.81 -7.40
N ALA A 132 -5.87 -12.99 -7.23
CA ALA A 132 -5.93 -12.06 -6.12
C ALA A 132 -6.13 -12.85 -4.82
N ALA A 133 -5.33 -12.56 -3.81
CA ALA A 133 -5.29 -13.31 -2.56
C ALA A 133 -5.66 -12.48 -1.33
N GLY A 134 -5.65 -11.16 -1.46
CA GLY A 134 -6.02 -10.18 -0.44
C GLY A 134 -6.00 -8.78 -1.02
N ILE A 135 -6.46 -7.82 -0.24
CA ILE A 135 -6.45 -6.40 -0.57
C ILE A 135 -5.49 -5.67 0.36
N ASP A 136 -4.66 -4.82 -0.21
CA ASP A 136 -3.70 -3.96 0.50
C ASP A 136 -3.96 -2.50 0.17
N MET A 137 -3.61 -1.63 1.08
CA MET A 137 -3.38 -0.22 0.80
C MET A 137 -1.88 0.04 0.91
N LEU A 138 -1.29 0.50 -0.19
CA LEU A 138 0.06 1.04 -0.13
C LEU A 138 0.00 2.40 0.55
N ALA A 139 0.22 2.39 1.87
CA ALA A 139 0.13 3.59 2.67
C ALA A 139 1.40 4.44 2.58
N VAL A 140 1.22 5.76 2.55
CA VAL A 140 2.28 6.73 2.81
C VAL A 140 2.32 6.98 4.31
N TYR A 141 3.44 6.65 4.93
CA TYR A 141 3.63 6.73 6.37
C TYR A 141 4.46 7.94 6.76
N VAL A 142 4.08 8.55 7.87
CA VAL A 142 4.90 9.51 8.61
C VAL A 142 4.99 9.07 10.07
N HIS A 143 5.95 9.61 10.80
CA HIS A 143 6.03 9.42 12.26
C HIS A 143 4.71 9.85 12.91
N LYS A 144 4.30 9.17 13.98
CA LYS A 144 3.01 9.44 14.68
C LYS A 144 2.83 10.90 15.07
N ASP A 145 3.91 11.58 15.46
CA ASP A 145 3.90 12.96 15.95
C ASP A 145 4.05 14.00 14.82
N ASN A 146 4.15 13.58 13.55
CA ASN A 146 4.18 14.49 12.42
C ASN A 146 2.79 15.14 12.21
N PRO A 147 2.66 16.47 12.15
CA PRO A 147 1.37 17.15 12.13
C PRO A 147 0.69 17.21 10.74
N ILE A 148 1.34 16.72 9.66
CA ILE A 148 0.75 16.78 8.31
C ILE A 148 -0.63 16.10 8.26
N GLN A 149 -1.64 16.75 7.72
CA GLN A 149 -3.01 16.22 7.73
C GLN A 149 -3.33 15.33 6.53
N SER A 150 -2.86 15.70 5.36
CA SER A 150 -3.10 14.96 4.11
C SER A 150 -2.05 15.32 3.07
N LEU A 151 -1.96 14.51 2.02
CA LEU A 151 -1.14 14.77 0.84
C LEU A 151 -1.93 14.48 -0.43
N THR A 152 -1.67 15.25 -1.49
CA THR A 152 -2.07 14.84 -2.84
C THR A 152 -1.02 13.93 -3.46
N LEU A 153 -1.40 13.12 -4.46
CA LEU A 153 -0.40 12.33 -5.19
C LEU A 153 0.65 13.21 -5.90
N GLN A 154 0.29 14.43 -6.31
CA GLN A 154 1.24 15.39 -6.86
C GLN A 154 2.26 15.84 -5.83
N GLN A 155 1.85 16.05 -4.57
CA GLN A 155 2.78 16.35 -3.48
C GLN A 155 3.66 15.14 -3.15
N VAL A 156 3.08 13.93 -3.12
CA VAL A 156 3.85 12.68 -2.93
C VAL A 156 4.91 12.52 -4.02
N ASP A 157 4.56 12.77 -5.28
CA ASP A 157 5.50 12.78 -6.39
C ASP A 157 6.60 13.84 -6.19
N ALA A 158 6.25 15.07 -5.84
CA ALA A 158 7.21 16.15 -5.60
C ALA A 158 8.17 15.87 -4.41
N ILE A 159 7.71 15.08 -3.43
CA ILE A 159 8.52 14.63 -2.29
C ILE A 159 9.53 13.55 -2.73
N PHE A 160 9.07 12.51 -3.42
CA PHE A 160 9.87 11.30 -3.70
C PHE A 160 10.55 11.28 -5.06
N SER A 161 10.05 12.06 -6.05
CA SER A 161 10.51 11.98 -7.44
C SER A 161 11.40 13.16 -7.82
N LYS A 162 12.47 12.87 -8.58
CA LYS A 162 13.29 13.90 -9.21
C LYS A 162 12.70 14.42 -10.53
N THR A 163 11.75 13.69 -11.12
CA THR A 163 11.16 14.02 -12.42
C THR A 163 9.83 14.76 -12.33
N ARG A 164 9.13 14.65 -11.20
CA ARG A 164 7.85 15.33 -10.89
C ARG A 164 6.80 15.25 -12.00
N LYS A 165 6.59 14.06 -12.53
CA LYS A 165 5.62 13.84 -13.63
C LYS A 165 4.16 14.06 -13.25
N GLY A 166 3.86 14.17 -11.95
CA GLY A 166 2.55 14.57 -11.43
C GLY A 166 2.22 16.05 -11.62
N GLY A 167 3.15 16.86 -12.17
CA GLY A 167 2.91 18.25 -12.55
C GLY A 167 3.25 19.29 -11.47
N ALA A 168 3.99 18.94 -10.44
CA ALA A 168 4.49 19.92 -9.48
C ALA A 168 5.65 20.74 -10.08
N ASP A 169 5.58 22.07 -9.97
CA ASP A 169 6.57 22.99 -10.54
C ASP A 169 7.95 22.84 -9.86
N LYS A 170 7.96 22.61 -8.56
CA LYS A 170 9.17 22.46 -7.76
C LYS A 170 9.14 21.21 -6.89
N GLU A 171 10.30 20.73 -6.50
CA GLU A 171 10.40 19.65 -5.52
C GLU A 171 10.00 20.13 -4.12
N ILE A 172 9.57 19.17 -3.31
CA ILE A 172 9.30 19.35 -1.89
C ILE A 172 10.44 18.67 -1.14
N VAL A 173 11.14 19.44 -0.31
CA VAL A 173 12.34 18.97 0.43
C VAL A 173 12.25 19.21 1.93
N THR A 174 11.39 20.15 2.35
CA THR A 174 11.12 20.46 3.77
C THR A 174 9.65 20.27 4.08
N TRP A 175 9.34 20.06 5.35
CA TRP A 175 7.96 20.05 5.82
C TRP A 175 7.27 21.41 5.68
N GLY A 176 8.06 22.52 5.67
CA GLY A 176 7.56 23.85 5.39
C GLY A 176 7.08 24.05 3.96
N ASP A 177 7.63 23.32 2.97
CA ASP A 177 7.13 23.32 1.59
C ASP A 177 5.68 22.79 1.48
N LEU A 178 5.26 22.03 2.50
CA LEU A 178 3.89 21.51 2.66
C LEU A 178 3.00 22.39 3.54
N GLY A 179 3.50 23.59 3.94
CA GLY A 179 2.75 24.55 4.75
C GLY A 179 2.88 24.36 6.27
N LEU A 180 3.74 23.47 6.75
CA LEU A 180 4.00 23.33 8.17
C LEU A 180 4.86 24.51 8.67
N THR A 181 4.55 24.99 9.87
CA THR A 181 5.19 26.19 10.48
C THR A 181 5.96 25.85 11.75
N GLY A 182 6.54 26.86 12.39
CA GLY A 182 7.31 26.69 13.63
C GLY A 182 8.55 25.83 13.42
N GLU A 183 8.76 24.85 14.30
CA GLU A 183 9.91 23.94 14.23
C GLU A 183 9.94 23.05 12.98
N TRP A 184 8.81 22.91 12.29
CA TRP A 184 8.67 22.12 11.07
C TRP A 184 9.02 22.88 9.79
N ALA A 185 9.01 24.24 9.82
CA ALA A 185 9.15 25.06 8.62
C ALA A 185 10.41 24.76 7.81
N ASN A 186 11.55 24.58 8.49
CA ASN A 186 12.84 24.32 7.84
C ASN A 186 13.33 22.88 8.03
N ARG A 187 12.48 21.99 8.56
CA ARG A 187 12.86 20.60 8.84
C ARG A 187 12.93 19.81 7.54
N PRO A 188 14.09 19.27 7.16
CA PRO A 188 14.22 18.45 5.96
C PRO A 188 13.40 17.16 6.07
N ILE A 189 12.86 16.70 4.94
CA ILE A 189 12.13 15.44 4.87
C ILE A 189 13.11 14.29 4.63
N SER A 190 13.11 13.28 5.51
CA SER A 190 13.86 12.03 5.32
C SER A 190 13.02 11.02 4.57
N LEU A 191 13.53 10.53 3.43
CA LEU A 191 12.79 9.63 2.53
C LEU A 191 13.16 8.17 2.77
N TYR A 192 12.16 7.31 3.01
CA TYR A 192 12.33 5.87 3.18
C TYR A 192 11.55 5.12 2.10
N GLY A 193 12.20 4.24 1.37
CA GLY A 193 11.59 3.51 0.27
C GLY A 193 12.13 2.10 0.14
N ARG A 194 11.73 1.42 -0.92
CA ARG A 194 12.14 0.06 -1.27
C ARG A 194 13.09 0.08 -2.45
N ASN A 195 13.85 -0.99 -2.62
CA ASN A 195 14.69 -1.20 -3.82
C ASN A 195 13.87 -1.62 -5.04
N SER A 196 14.49 -1.63 -6.21
CA SER A 196 13.84 -1.91 -7.50
C SER A 196 13.31 -3.34 -7.67
N ALA A 197 13.75 -4.31 -6.87
CA ALA A 197 13.22 -5.68 -6.88
C ALA A 197 11.83 -5.75 -6.24
N SER A 198 11.48 -4.77 -5.40
CA SER A 198 10.19 -4.70 -4.69
C SER A 198 9.03 -4.40 -5.63
N GLY A 199 7.95 -5.18 -5.53
CA GLY A 199 6.69 -4.85 -6.17
C GLY A 199 6.07 -3.57 -5.64
N THR A 200 6.25 -3.29 -4.34
CA THR A 200 5.80 -2.04 -3.71
C THR A 200 6.52 -0.83 -4.28
N TYR A 201 7.82 -0.92 -4.53
CA TYR A 201 8.57 0.10 -5.30
C TYR A 201 7.97 0.32 -6.69
N GLY A 202 7.74 -0.76 -7.44
CA GLY A 202 7.19 -0.66 -8.79
C GLY A 202 5.78 -0.07 -8.82
N TYR A 203 4.91 -0.50 -7.91
CA TYR A 203 3.55 0.02 -7.78
C TYR A 203 3.54 1.51 -7.39
N PHE A 204 4.36 1.90 -6.41
CA PHE A 204 4.47 3.31 -5.99
C PHE A 204 5.03 4.18 -7.13
N LYS A 205 6.06 3.73 -7.83
CA LYS A 205 6.60 4.42 -9.01
C LYS A 205 5.53 4.66 -10.07
N GLU A 206 4.70 3.67 -10.34
CA GLU A 206 3.67 3.76 -11.37
C GLU A 206 2.51 4.67 -10.98
N HIS A 207 1.98 4.51 -9.75
CA HIS A 207 0.72 5.13 -9.35
C HIS A 207 0.89 6.43 -8.54
N ALA A 208 1.97 6.55 -7.76
CA ALA A 208 2.22 7.74 -6.93
C ALA A 208 3.23 8.70 -7.57
N LEU A 209 4.19 8.19 -8.37
CA LEU A 209 5.19 9.01 -9.05
C LEU A 209 4.93 9.16 -10.56
N PHE A 210 3.75 8.75 -11.04
CA PHE A 210 3.35 8.88 -12.45
C PHE A 210 4.43 8.33 -13.42
N LYS A 211 5.04 7.20 -13.05
CA LYS A 211 6.19 6.57 -13.73
C LYS A 211 7.46 7.44 -13.73
N GLY A 212 7.55 8.40 -12.78
CA GLY A 212 8.72 9.22 -12.54
C GLY A 212 9.86 8.47 -11.84
N ASP A 213 11.05 9.05 -11.82
CA ASP A 213 12.20 8.45 -11.17
C ASP A 213 12.35 8.95 -9.74
N PHE A 214 12.64 8.04 -8.83
CA PHE A 214 12.90 8.37 -7.44
C PHE A 214 14.11 9.31 -7.29
N LYS A 215 14.09 10.15 -6.26
CA LYS A 215 15.27 10.91 -5.81
C LYS A 215 16.34 9.94 -5.32
N ASP A 216 17.60 10.28 -5.57
CA ASP A 216 18.74 9.50 -5.10
C ASP A 216 18.91 9.53 -3.57
N SER A 217 18.25 10.49 -2.90
CA SER A 217 18.18 10.62 -1.44
C SER A 217 17.21 9.65 -0.76
N VAL A 218 16.44 8.86 -1.50
CA VAL A 218 15.57 7.84 -0.91
C VAL A 218 16.43 6.75 -0.27
N LYS A 219 16.28 6.57 1.03
CA LYS A 219 16.95 5.51 1.79
C LYS A 219 16.28 4.18 1.46
N GLU A 220 16.86 3.44 0.52
CA GLU A 220 16.35 2.13 0.11
C GLU A 220 16.44 1.11 1.23
N GLN A 221 15.31 0.48 1.55
CA GLN A 221 15.21 -0.55 2.58
C GLN A 221 15.00 -1.93 1.95
N PRO A 222 15.55 -2.99 2.56
CA PRO A 222 15.43 -4.35 2.01
C PRO A 222 14.01 -4.91 2.11
N GLY A 223 13.22 -4.48 3.10
CA GLY A 223 11.88 -5.00 3.37
C GLY A 223 10.88 -3.94 3.80
N SER A 224 9.61 -4.32 3.78
CA SER A 224 8.47 -3.49 4.16
C SER A 224 8.55 -3.05 5.62
N SER A 225 8.90 -3.97 6.52
CA SER A 225 9.12 -3.70 7.94
C SER A 225 10.21 -2.65 8.18
N ALA A 226 11.34 -2.74 7.45
CA ALA A 226 12.45 -1.82 7.59
C ALA A 226 12.10 -0.38 7.19
N VAL A 227 11.22 -0.20 6.17
CA VAL A 227 10.69 1.14 5.85
C VAL A 227 9.91 1.72 7.02
N VAL A 228 8.98 0.95 7.58
CA VAL A 228 8.14 1.39 8.71
C VAL A 228 8.99 1.70 9.93
N GLN A 229 9.98 0.85 10.25
CA GLN A 229 10.92 1.10 11.35
C GLN A 229 11.76 2.36 11.13
N GLY A 230 12.21 2.61 9.89
CA GLY A 230 12.93 3.83 9.55
C GLY A 230 12.10 5.09 9.79
N VAL A 231 10.83 5.08 9.39
CA VAL A 231 9.89 6.19 9.64
C VAL A 231 9.56 6.32 11.14
N ALA A 232 9.37 5.20 11.84
CA ALA A 232 9.10 5.20 13.28
C ALA A 232 10.25 5.77 14.12
N GLY A 233 11.48 5.62 13.68
CA GLY A 233 12.67 6.16 14.33
C GLY A 233 13.06 7.59 13.92
N ASP A 234 12.33 8.21 12.99
CA ASP A 234 12.67 9.52 12.43
C ASP A 234 11.44 10.43 12.37
N VAL A 235 11.38 11.40 13.26
CA VAL A 235 10.24 12.35 13.34
C VAL A 235 10.02 13.10 12.03
N ALA A 236 11.10 13.36 11.26
CA ALA A 236 11.04 14.00 9.95
C ALA A 236 10.84 12.99 8.80
N GLY A 237 10.70 11.70 9.11
CA GLY A 237 10.59 10.62 8.15
C GLY A 237 9.26 10.57 7.42
N ILE A 238 9.33 10.24 6.14
CA ILE A 238 8.21 9.81 5.31
C ILE A 238 8.63 8.56 4.54
N GLY A 239 7.73 7.59 4.40
CA GLY A 239 8.01 6.36 3.67
C GLY A 239 6.73 5.75 3.11
N TYR A 240 6.85 4.64 2.37
CA TYR A 240 5.70 3.92 1.84
C TYR A 240 5.85 2.40 2.07
N SER A 241 4.77 1.79 2.53
CA SER A 241 4.71 0.34 2.78
C SER A 241 3.26 -0.16 2.76
N GLY A 242 3.05 -1.47 2.66
CA GLY A 242 1.72 -2.06 2.80
C GLY A 242 1.12 -1.80 4.17
N ILE A 243 -0.23 -1.71 4.22
CA ILE A 243 -0.96 -1.38 5.44
C ILE A 243 -0.74 -2.42 6.56
N GLY A 244 -0.49 -3.67 6.20
CA GLY A 244 -0.22 -4.75 7.16
C GLY A 244 1.03 -4.54 8.03
N TYR A 245 1.94 -3.65 7.63
CA TYR A 245 3.15 -3.33 8.40
C TYR A 245 3.00 -2.13 9.34
N LYS A 246 1.80 -1.51 9.42
CA LYS A 246 1.54 -0.37 10.29
C LYS A 246 1.85 -0.72 11.76
N THR A 247 2.62 0.14 12.41
CA THR A 247 2.88 0.08 13.86
C THR A 247 2.26 1.27 14.59
N ALA A 248 2.27 1.26 15.92
CA ALA A 248 1.76 2.36 16.73
C ALA A 248 2.58 3.66 16.60
N ASP A 249 3.84 3.57 16.11
CA ASP A 249 4.75 4.71 16.02
C ASP A 249 4.71 5.42 14.65
N VAL A 250 3.88 4.91 13.74
CA VAL A 250 3.62 5.54 12.44
C VAL A 250 2.13 5.72 12.20
N ARG A 251 1.80 6.71 11.38
CA ARG A 251 0.43 6.87 10.88
C ARG A 251 0.41 6.92 9.36
N ALA A 252 -0.61 6.33 8.78
CA ALA A 252 -0.89 6.47 7.35
C ALA A 252 -1.47 7.87 7.09
N VAL A 253 -0.93 8.55 6.09
CA VAL A 253 -1.40 9.87 5.69
C VAL A 253 -2.61 9.73 4.77
N PRO A 254 -3.72 10.42 5.02
CA PRO A 254 -4.83 10.51 4.09
C PRO A 254 -4.37 11.08 2.74
N LEU A 255 -4.87 10.52 1.63
CA LEU A 255 -4.44 10.90 0.29
C LEU A 255 -5.59 11.46 -0.55
N ALA A 256 -5.29 12.46 -1.37
CA ALA A 256 -6.15 12.92 -2.46
C ALA A 256 -5.47 12.65 -3.81
N LYS A 257 -6.24 12.37 -4.86
CA LYS A 257 -5.69 12.18 -6.21
C LYS A 257 -5.01 13.45 -6.73
N ASP A 258 -5.61 14.59 -6.45
CA ASP A 258 -5.13 15.93 -6.82
C ASP A 258 -5.68 16.99 -5.86
N GLY A 259 -5.35 18.26 -6.08
CA GLY A 259 -5.78 19.38 -5.24
C GLY A 259 -7.29 19.71 -5.28
N LYS A 260 -8.07 19.07 -6.16
CA LYS A 260 -9.52 19.25 -6.29
C LYS A 260 -10.30 18.03 -5.78
N SER A 261 -9.64 16.90 -5.65
CA SER A 261 -10.23 15.63 -5.21
C SER A 261 -10.44 15.60 -3.70
N LYS A 262 -11.45 14.83 -3.27
CA LYS A 262 -11.67 14.54 -1.85
C LYS A 262 -10.44 13.86 -1.26
N VAL A 263 -10.07 14.24 -0.05
CA VAL A 263 -9.08 13.53 0.77
C VAL A 263 -9.72 12.22 1.28
N ILE A 264 -9.02 11.12 1.08
CA ILE A 264 -9.48 9.77 1.41
C ILE A 264 -8.59 9.18 2.50
N ASP A 265 -9.20 8.81 3.61
CA ASP A 265 -8.52 8.14 4.71
C ASP A 265 -8.10 6.71 4.35
N ALA A 266 -7.00 6.25 4.94
CA ALA A 266 -6.53 4.88 4.80
C ALA A 266 -7.35 3.92 5.67
N THR A 267 -8.63 3.73 5.32
CA THR A 267 -9.57 2.84 6.02
C THR A 267 -9.86 1.58 5.22
N PRO A 268 -10.26 0.47 5.89
CA PRO A 268 -10.66 -0.75 5.20
C PRO A 268 -11.74 -0.54 4.15
N GLU A 269 -12.75 0.29 4.45
CA GLU A 269 -13.84 0.60 3.53
C GLU A 269 -13.32 1.22 2.22
N ASN A 270 -12.44 2.21 2.34
CA ASN A 270 -11.84 2.89 1.19
C ASN A 270 -10.89 1.97 0.38
N ALA A 271 -10.35 0.92 1.01
CA ALA A 271 -9.60 -0.11 0.31
C ALA A 271 -10.53 -1.02 -0.51
N TYR A 272 -11.65 -1.48 0.09
CA TYR A 272 -12.62 -2.34 -0.59
C TYR A 272 -13.34 -1.65 -1.75
N THR A 273 -13.68 -0.36 -1.60
CA THR A 273 -14.30 0.44 -2.65
C THR A 273 -13.32 0.89 -3.73
N GLY A 274 -12.01 0.84 -3.44
CA GLY A 274 -10.96 1.37 -4.33
C GLY A 274 -10.91 2.90 -4.34
N GLU A 275 -11.54 3.57 -3.37
CA GLU A 275 -11.47 5.02 -3.25
C GLU A 275 -10.08 5.50 -2.79
N TYR A 276 -9.41 4.74 -1.91
CA TYR A 276 -8.04 5.07 -1.54
C TYR A 276 -7.11 4.97 -2.75
N PRO A 277 -6.40 6.06 -3.13
CA PRO A 277 -5.72 6.13 -4.43
C PRO A 277 -4.67 5.06 -4.67
N LEU A 278 -4.09 4.48 -3.61
CA LEU A 278 -3.06 3.46 -3.67
C LEU A 278 -3.54 2.10 -3.13
N ALA A 279 -4.85 1.85 -3.14
CA ALA A 279 -5.39 0.51 -2.88
C ALA A 279 -5.00 -0.45 -4.01
N ARG A 280 -4.65 -1.69 -3.65
CA ARG A 280 -4.20 -2.70 -4.62
C ARG A 280 -4.57 -4.12 -4.19
N GLN A 281 -4.59 -5.04 -5.14
CA GLN A 281 -4.67 -6.46 -4.87
C GLN A 281 -3.26 -7.03 -4.61
N LEU A 282 -3.16 -7.92 -3.64
CA LEU A 282 -2.03 -8.82 -3.47
C LEU A 282 -2.27 -10.05 -4.35
N LEU A 283 -1.30 -10.41 -5.17
CA LEU A 283 -1.45 -11.41 -6.23
C LEU A 283 -0.57 -12.63 -5.98
N ILE A 284 -1.09 -13.80 -6.29
CA ILE A 284 -0.32 -15.04 -6.40
C ILE A 284 -0.36 -15.47 -7.87
N TYR A 285 0.80 -15.48 -8.51
CA TYR A 285 0.92 -16.02 -9.87
C TYR A 285 1.24 -17.51 -9.84
N VAL A 286 0.61 -18.24 -10.74
CA VAL A 286 0.83 -19.67 -10.93
C VAL A 286 1.05 -20.00 -12.39
N ASN A 287 1.92 -20.99 -12.63
CA ASN A 287 2.04 -21.62 -13.93
C ASN A 287 0.93 -22.67 -14.06
N HIS A 288 -0.16 -22.30 -14.71
CA HIS A 288 -1.33 -23.16 -14.95
C HIS A 288 -1.78 -23.06 -16.40
N LYS A 289 -1.72 -24.18 -17.11
CA LYS A 289 -2.19 -24.24 -18.50
C LYS A 289 -3.72 -24.18 -18.52
N PRO A 290 -4.33 -23.22 -19.23
CA PRO A 290 -5.79 -23.14 -19.32
C PRO A 290 -6.43 -24.46 -19.76
N GLY A 291 -7.51 -24.84 -19.08
CA GLY A 291 -8.24 -26.08 -19.35
C GLY A 291 -7.59 -27.39 -18.87
N SER A 292 -6.39 -27.31 -18.23
CA SER A 292 -5.78 -28.47 -17.59
C SER A 292 -6.16 -28.55 -16.10
N ALA A 293 -6.10 -29.74 -15.53
CA ALA A 293 -6.21 -29.91 -14.09
C ALA A 293 -4.95 -29.37 -13.40
N ILE A 294 -5.12 -28.64 -12.30
CA ILE A 294 -4.02 -28.26 -11.42
C ILE A 294 -3.66 -29.46 -10.53
N ASP A 295 -2.37 -29.67 -10.26
CA ASP A 295 -1.94 -30.78 -9.40
C ASP A 295 -2.56 -30.69 -7.99
N PRO A 296 -2.75 -31.86 -7.30
CA PRO A 296 -3.47 -31.91 -6.03
C PRO A 296 -2.89 -30.99 -4.94
N LEU A 297 -1.56 -30.87 -4.85
CA LEU A 297 -0.92 -30.08 -3.81
C LEU A 297 -1.15 -28.59 -4.02
N ARG A 298 -0.91 -28.06 -5.23
CA ARG A 298 -1.18 -26.64 -5.54
C ARG A 298 -2.67 -26.33 -5.47
N ARG A 299 -3.53 -27.26 -5.89
CA ARG A 299 -4.99 -27.14 -5.78
C ARG A 299 -5.40 -26.93 -4.33
N GLU A 300 -4.97 -27.80 -3.43
CA GLU A 300 -5.35 -27.73 -2.03
C GLU A 300 -4.79 -26.48 -1.34
N PHE A 301 -3.56 -26.06 -1.67
CA PHE A 301 -3.01 -24.83 -1.12
C PHE A 301 -3.79 -23.59 -1.58
N LEU A 302 -4.23 -23.52 -2.85
CA LEU A 302 -5.10 -22.46 -3.35
C LEU A 302 -6.48 -22.49 -2.67
N ARG A 303 -7.06 -23.67 -2.47
CA ARG A 303 -8.33 -23.83 -1.73
C ARG A 303 -8.18 -23.36 -0.29
N TYR A 304 -7.06 -23.68 0.35
CA TYR A 304 -6.78 -23.19 1.71
C TYR A 304 -6.68 -21.66 1.74
N MET A 305 -5.89 -21.05 0.87
CA MET A 305 -5.77 -19.59 0.78
C MET A 305 -7.11 -18.88 0.60
N MET A 306 -8.04 -19.48 -0.15
CA MET A 306 -9.36 -18.90 -0.43
C MET A 306 -10.45 -19.35 0.54
N SER A 307 -10.12 -20.15 1.54
CA SER A 307 -11.03 -20.57 2.61
C SER A 307 -11.16 -19.49 3.70
N LYS A 308 -12.09 -19.71 4.63
CA LYS A 308 -12.28 -18.86 5.80
C LYS A 308 -11.01 -18.77 6.64
N GLU A 309 -10.31 -19.88 6.83
CA GLU A 309 -9.06 -19.97 7.59
C GLU A 309 -7.92 -19.21 6.89
N GLY A 310 -7.76 -19.43 5.59
CA GLY A 310 -6.73 -18.73 4.80
C GLY A 310 -6.98 -17.22 4.72
N GLN A 311 -8.23 -16.79 4.64
CA GLN A 311 -8.56 -15.37 4.66
C GLN A 311 -8.49 -14.76 6.07
N LEU A 312 -8.64 -15.57 7.13
CA LEU A 312 -8.31 -15.16 8.49
C LEU A 312 -6.80 -14.91 8.66
N ASP A 313 -5.96 -15.68 7.98
CA ASP A 313 -4.52 -15.47 7.98
C ASP A 313 -4.12 -14.15 7.27
N VAL A 314 -4.82 -13.79 6.19
CA VAL A 314 -4.69 -12.45 5.55
C VAL A 314 -5.00 -11.33 6.55
N LEU A 315 -6.09 -11.49 7.31
CA LEU A 315 -6.49 -10.52 8.33
C LEU A 315 -5.48 -10.42 9.48
N LYS A 316 -4.93 -11.55 9.93
CA LYS A 316 -3.89 -11.59 10.98
C LYS A 316 -2.62 -10.86 10.56
N ASP A 317 -2.26 -10.90 9.28
CA ASP A 317 -1.13 -10.15 8.71
C ASP A 317 -1.44 -8.65 8.53
N GLY A 318 -2.66 -8.21 8.87
CA GLY A 318 -3.08 -6.81 8.79
C GLY A 318 -3.54 -6.35 7.41
N TYR A 319 -3.70 -7.27 6.46
CA TYR A 319 -4.32 -7.02 5.16
C TYR A 319 -5.83 -7.28 5.20
N TYR A 320 -6.51 -6.98 4.11
CA TYR A 320 -7.95 -7.10 4.03
C TYR A 320 -8.35 -8.37 3.27
N PRO A 321 -9.14 -9.25 3.93
CA PRO A 321 -9.61 -10.50 3.35
C PRO A 321 -10.47 -10.26 2.10
N LEU A 322 -10.44 -11.20 1.16
CA LEU A 322 -11.35 -11.19 0.02
C LEU A 322 -12.78 -11.54 0.47
N PRO A 323 -13.80 -10.82 -0.03
CA PRO A 323 -15.18 -11.29 0.06
C PRO A 323 -15.36 -12.65 -0.63
N SER A 324 -16.27 -13.49 -0.16
CA SER A 324 -16.49 -14.86 -0.66
C SER A 324 -16.73 -14.91 -2.16
N ARG A 325 -17.50 -13.94 -2.71
CA ARG A 325 -17.72 -13.82 -4.16
C ARG A 325 -16.41 -13.59 -4.94
N MET A 326 -15.48 -12.80 -4.37
CA MET A 326 -14.18 -12.58 -5.01
C MET A 326 -13.30 -13.82 -4.91
N ALA A 327 -13.22 -14.45 -3.74
CA ALA A 327 -12.43 -15.67 -3.53
C ALA A 327 -12.87 -16.78 -4.49
N LYS A 328 -14.18 -17.00 -4.64
CA LYS A 328 -14.73 -17.96 -5.61
C LYS A 328 -14.26 -17.67 -7.05
N LYS A 329 -14.39 -16.41 -7.50
CA LYS A 329 -13.93 -16.01 -8.84
C LYS A 329 -12.42 -16.23 -9.05
N GLN A 330 -11.62 -16.17 -7.97
CA GLN A 330 -10.19 -16.45 -8.11
C GLN A 330 -9.92 -17.94 -8.32
N LEU A 331 -10.64 -18.83 -7.64
CA LEU A 331 -10.53 -20.27 -7.83
C LEU A 331 -10.99 -20.68 -9.23
N GLU A 332 -12.07 -20.09 -9.75
CA GLU A 332 -12.57 -20.34 -11.12
C GLU A 332 -11.50 -20.10 -12.21
N LYS A 333 -10.53 -19.19 -12.00
CA LYS A 333 -9.43 -18.94 -12.96
C LYS A 333 -8.52 -20.16 -13.18
N VAL A 334 -8.51 -21.07 -12.23
CA VAL A 334 -7.70 -22.31 -12.27
C VAL A 334 -8.57 -23.56 -12.29
N GLY A 335 -9.86 -23.42 -12.59
CA GLY A 335 -10.79 -24.54 -12.73
C GLY A 335 -11.26 -25.17 -11.41
N LEU A 336 -11.29 -24.38 -10.32
CA LEU A 336 -11.71 -24.79 -8.98
C LEU A 336 -13.00 -24.11 -8.52
#